data_e0e00ee02c4e9a156afbee0512ca301a
#
_entry.id   e0e00ee02c4e9a156afbee0512ca301a
#
_cell.length_a   1.000
_cell.length_b   1.000
_cell.length_c   1.000
_cell.angle_alpha   90.00
_cell.angle_beta   90.00
_cell.angle_gamma   90.00
#
_symmetry.space_group_name_H-M   'P 1'
#
loop_
_entity.id
_entity.type
_entity.pdbx_description
1 polymer ?
#
loop_
_entity_poly.entity_id
_entity_poly.type
_entity_poly.pdbx_seq_one_letter_code
_entity_poly.pdbx_strand_id
1 'polypeptide(L)'
;MPGALIQLSLDVTTIPEALEMAHAACDAGVDWLEAGTPLILAEGLHGVRALRREFPDTPLVADLKTMDGAGLEGEMMFQAGADMVVVMGQAHDASILAQVEMARRYGKQVMCDVMLCPDKPGRAREAQDMGVDYIIVHTGFDERNLEPARTPLEDLEAVVDAVSIPVQAVGGLSVAQALETLDLGAQIVVFGAPLVIAGDAFKAASDDFAGLMKEIVQQVRERHPD
;
A
#
# COMPACT_ATOMS: atom_id res chain seq x y z
N MET A 1 -9.04 17.60 8.52
CA MET A 1 -8.97 16.32 7.77
C MET A 1 -8.45 15.30 8.76
N PRO A 2 -8.80 14.01 8.67
CA PRO A 2 -8.11 13.02 9.51
C PRO A 2 -6.61 13.12 9.24
N GLY A 3 -5.78 12.85 10.25
CA GLY A 3 -4.33 12.88 10.13
C GLY A 3 -3.80 11.95 9.03
N ALA A 4 -2.55 12.09 8.66
CA ALA A 4 -1.90 11.24 7.67
C ALA A 4 -1.83 9.78 8.17
N LEU A 5 -2.20 8.81 7.32
CA LEU A 5 -2.09 7.39 7.62
C LEU A 5 -0.73 6.84 7.16
N ILE A 6 -0.10 6.05 8.02
CA ILE A 6 1.18 5.41 7.76
C ILE A 6 0.93 3.92 7.58
N GLN A 7 1.33 3.38 6.43
CA GLN A 7 1.23 1.96 6.11
C GLN A 7 2.63 1.36 6.01
N LEU A 8 2.83 0.17 6.59
CA LEU A 8 4.02 -0.63 6.36
C LEU A 8 3.70 -1.79 5.42
N SER A 9 4.36 -1.84 4.25
CA SER A 9 4.35 -3.01 3.37
C SER A 9 5.43 -4.02 3.78
N LEU A 10 5.00 -5.26 4.03
CA LEU A 10 5.87 -6.37 4.43
C LEU A 10 6.32 -7.13 3.18
N ASP A 11 7.35 -6.59 2.50
CA ASP A 11 7.92 -7.13 1.27
C ASP A 11 9.01 -8.20 1.53
N VAL A 12 8.73 -9.07 2.49
CA VAL A 12 9.57 -10.20 2.91
C VAL A 12 9.01 -11.52 2.42
N THR A 13 9.73 -12.62 2.56
CA THR A 13 9.34 -13.92 2.00
C THR A 13 9.04 -14.98 3.05
N THR A 14 9.06 -14.64 4.34
CA THR A 14 8.75 -15.56 5.43
C THR A 14 7.80 -14.95 6.46
N ILE A 15 6.89 -15.77 6.99
CA ILE A 15 5.96 -15.35 8.05
C ILE A 15 6.70 -14.86 9.32
N PRO A 16 7.74 -15.56 9.84
CA PRO A 16 8.43 -15.08 11.04
C PRO A 16 9.01 -13.67 10.89
N GLU A 17 9.65 -13.39 9.76
CA GLU A 17 10.23 -12.08 9.48
C GLU A 17 9.12 -10.99 9.33
N ALA A 18 8.03 -11.33 8.65
CA ALA A 18 6.89 -10.43 8.52
C ALA A 18 6.28 -10.07 9.89
N LEU A 19 6.12 -11.04 10.79
CA LEU A 19 5.59 -10.79 12.13
C LEU A 19 6.55 -9.95 12.98
N GLU A 20 7.85 -10.21 12.94
CA GLU A 20 8.86 -9.42 13.64
C GLU A 20 8.81 -7.94 13.22
N MET A 21 8.79 -7.68 11.92
CA MET A 21 8.71 -6.31 11.39
C MET A 21 7.37 -5.64 11.68
N ALA A 22 6.27 -6.38 11.59
CA ALA A 22 4.94 -5.88 11.91
C ALA A 22 4.80 -5.46 13.38
N HIS A 23 5.37 -6.24 14.32
CA HIS A 23 5.41 -5.86 15.74
C HIS A 23 6.17 -4.55 15.94
N ALA A 24 7.36 -4.42 15.37
CA ALA A 24 8.15 -3.20 15.49
C ALA A 24 7.43 -1.97 14.90
N ALA A 25 6.71 -2.15 13.81
CA ALA A 25 5.92 -1.08 13.17
C ALA A 25 4.71 -0.68 14.00
N CYS A 26 3.92 -1.65 14.49
CA CYS A 26 2.77 -1.38 15.35
C CYS A 26 3.19 -0.70 16.66
N ASP A 27 4.30 -1.15 17.28
CA ASP A 27 4.86 -0.54 18.48
C ASP A 27 5.35 0.90 18.23
N ALA A 28 5.73 1.22 17.00
CA ALA A 28 6.09 2.57 16.57
C ALA A 28 4.88 3.47 16.29
N GLY A 29 3.67 2.91 16.12
CA GLY A 29 2.45 3.66 15.84
C GLY A 29 2.08 3.73 14.35
N VAL A 30 2.46 2.73 13.55
CA VAL A 30 1.98 2.55 12.18
C VAL A 30 0.49 2.20 12.21
N ASP A 31 -0.29 2.78 11.29
CA ASP A 31 -1.75 2.64 11.27
C ASP A 31 -2.19 1.36 10.56
N TRP A 32 -1.56 1.00 9.44
CA TRP A 32 -1.93 -0.12 8.59
C TRP A 32 -0.76 -1.05 8.30
N LEU A 33 -1.04 -2.33 8.21
CA LEU A 33 -0.11 -3.34 7.72
C LEU A 33 -0.51 -3.80 6.32
N GLU A 34 0.49 -4.17 5.53
CA GLU A 34 0.28 -4.75 4.22
C GLU A 34 1.03 -6.07 4.09
N ALA A 35 0.32 -7.14 3.73
CA ALA A 35 0.94 -8.32 3.20
C ALA A 35 1.42 -7.99 1.78
N GLY A 36 2.70 -7.70 1.65
CA GLY A 36 3.31 -7.32 0.36
C GLY A 36 3.26 -8.47 -0.66
N THR A 37 3.34 -8.12 -1.94
CA THR A 37 3.34 -9.12 -3.02
C THR A 37 4.36 -10.25 -2.80
N PRO A 38 5.62 -9.99 -2.36
CA PRO A 38 6.59 -11.05 -2.10
C PRO A 38 6.14 -12.04 -1.02
N LEU A 39 5.53 -11.55 0.05
CA LEU A 39 5.01 -12.41 1.14
C LEU A 39 3.85 -13.28 0.64
N ILE A 40 2.93 -12.71 -0.14
CA ILE A 40 1.81 -13.45 -0.71
C ILE A 40 2.30 -14.51 -1.70
N LEU A 41 3.30 -14.21 -2.52
CA LEU A 41 3.89 -15.18 -3.45
C LEU A 41 4.60 -16.33 -2.74
N ALA A 42 5.29 -16.04 -1.64
CA ALA A 42 6.05 -17.04 -0.89
C ALA A 42 5.16 -17.91 0.01
N GLU A 43 4.23 -17.32 0.74
CA GLU A 43 3.47 -17.95 1.82
C GLU A 43 1.96 -18.09 1.51
N GLY A 44 1.49 -17.46 0.42
CA GLY A 44 0.08 -17.48 0.03
C GLY A 44 -0.83 -16.94 1.13
N LEU A 45 -2.00 -17.55 1.27
CA LEU A 45 -3.00 -17.17 2.28
C LEU A 45 -2.52 -17.40 3.73
N HIS A 46 -1.47 -18.20 3.93
CA HIS A 46 -0.93 -18.44 5.28
C HIS A 46 -0.29 -17.18 5.84
N GLY A 47 0.38 -16.37 5.01
CA GLY A 47 0.94 -15.08 5.42
C GLY A 47 -0.15 -14.12 5.90
N VAL A 48 -1.22 -13.93 5.11
CA VAL A 48 -2.35 -13.06 5.48
C VAL A 48 -3.03 -13.53 6.77
N ARG A 49 -3.29 -14.85 6.91
CA ARG A 49 -3.88 -15.41 8.13
C ARG A 49 -2.99 -15.25 9.36
N ALA A 50 -1.68 -15.35 9.19
CA ALA A 50 -0.73 -15.16 10.28
C ALA A 50 -0.74 -13.72 10.78
N LEU A 51 -0.68 -12.74 9.87
CA LEU A 51 -0.80 -11.32 10.21
C LEU A 51 -2.13 -10.99 10.88
N ARG A 52 -3.27 -11.43 10.31
CA ARG A 52 -4.58 -11.19 10.92
C ARG A 52 -4.73 -11.80 12.32
N ARG A 53 -4.19 -12.99 12.54
CA ARG A 53 -4.25 -13.64 13.87
C ARG A 53 -3.43 -12.88 14.90
N GLU A 54 -2.29 -12.35 14.52
CA GLU A 54 -1.38 -11.62 15.42
C GLU A 54 -1.84 -10.18 15.64
N PHE A 55 -2.41 -9.55 14.63
CA PHE A 55 -2.88 -8.16 14.64
C PHE A 55 -4.38 -8.10 14.31
N PRO A 56 -5.27 -8.54 15.23
CA PRO A 56 -6.70 -8.70 14.94
C PRO A 56 -7.42 -7.39 14.62
N ASP A 57 -6.96 -6.28 15.19
CA ASP A 57 -7.61 -4.97 15.10
C ASP A 57 -6.91 -4.00 14.13
N THR A 58 -5.71 -4.33 13.65
CA THR A 58 -4.96 -3.48 12.71
C THR A 58 -5.49 -3.68 11.29
N PRO A 59 -5.84 -2.61 10.55
CA PRO A 59 -6.20 -2.71 9.14
C PRO A 59 -5.12 -3.41 8.32
N LEU A 60 -5.52 -4.41 7.51
CA LEU A 60 -4.62 -5.27 6.75
C LEU A 60 -4.93 -5.22 5.26
N VAL A 61 -3.96 -4.75 4.48
CA VAL A 61 -3.98 -4.74 3.03
C VAL A 61 -3.36 -6.03 2.49
N ALA A 62 -3.94 -6.63 1.45
CA ALA A 62 -3.32 -7.69 0.66
C ALA A 62 -2.95 -7.14 -0.74
N ASP A 63 -1.65 -6.96 -0.98
CA ASP A 63 -1.13 -6.41 -2.24
C ASP A 63 -0.98 -7.49 -3.31
N LEU A 64 -2.11 -7.88 -3.89
CA LEU A 64 -2.18 -8.90 -4.95
C LEU A 64 -1.72 -8.38 -6.30
N LYS A 65 -1.85 -7.09 -6.55
CA LYS A 65 -1.69 -6.51 -7.90
C LYS A 65 -2.53 -7.27 -8.95
N THR A 66 -3.78 -7.54 -8.60
CA THR A 66 -4.68 -8.36 -9.41
C THR A 66 -4.90 -7.79 -10.80
N MET A 67 -4.75 -8.61 -11.84
CA MET A 67 -5.04 -8.25 -13.24
C MET A 67 -6.28 -8.96 -13.79
N ASP A 68 -6.59 -10.18 -13.31
CA ASP A 68 -7.72 -10.99 -13.75
C ASP A 68 -8.16 -11.93 -12.63
N GLY A 69 -9.35 -12.51 -12.72
CA GLY A 69 -9.88 -13.40 -11.67
C GLY A 69 -10.19 -12.68 -10.34
N ALA A 70 -10.33 -11.37 -10.38
CA ALA A 70 -10.33 -10.48 -9.23
C ALA A 70 -11.38 -10.82 -8.16
N GLY A 71 -12.59 -11.24 -8.55
CA GLY A 71 -13.61 -11.66 -7.58
C GLY A 71 -13.17 -12.86 -6.76
N LEU A 72 -12.54 -13.88 -7.39
CA LEU A 72 -12.06 -15.06 -6.70
C LEU A 72 -10.86 -14.75 -5.80
N GLU A 73 -9.88 -14.01 -6.32
CA GLU A 73 -8.68 -13.63 -5.58
C GLU A 73 -9.04 -12.78 -4.36
N GLY A 74 -9.93 -11.79 -4.53
CA GLY A 74 -10.43 -10.96 -3.43
C GLY A 74 -11.15 -11.78 -2.37
N GLU A 75 -12.05 -12.68 -2.77
CA GLU A 75 -12.73 -13.57 -1.83
C GLU A 75 -11.75 -14.37 -0.98
N MET A 76 -10.72 -14.95 -1.60
CA MET A 76 -9.69 -15.72 -0.90
C MET A 76 -8.95 -14.87 0.15
N MET A 77 -8.61 -13.62 -0.18
CA MET A 77 -7.91 -12.71 0.74
C MET A 77 -8.82 -12.22 1.87
N PHE A 78 -10.08 -11.88 1.58
CA PHE A 78 -11.05 -11.50 2.61
C PHE A 78 -11.33 -12.64 3.59
N GLN A 79 -11.46 -13.88 3.10
CA GLN A 79 -11.59 -15.06 3.95
C GLN A 79 -10.31 -15.37 4.76
N ALA A 80 -9.15 -14.95 4.27
CA ALA A 80 -7.90 -15.04 5.01
C ALA A 80 -7.74 -13.94 6.06
N GLY A 81 -8.55 -12.88 6.01
CA GLY A 81 -8.59 -11.80 7.01
C GLY A 81 -8.09 -10.45 6.52
N ALA A 82 -7.84 -10.25 5.22
CA ALA A 82 -7.56 -8.93 4.68
C ALA A 82 -8.79 -8.01 4.81
N ASP A 83 -8.54 -6.72 5.02
CA ASP A 83 -9.57 -5.68 5.02
C ASP A 83 -9.65 -4.98 3.67
N MET A 84 -8.52 -4.92 2.98
CA MET A 84 -8.37 -4.28 1.68
C MET A 84 -7.58 -5.19 0.74
N VAL A 85 -7.89 -5.10 -0.55
CA VAL A 85 -7.16 -5.81 -1.62
C VAL A 85 -6.79 -4.83 -2.72
N VAL A 86 -5.65 -5.06 -3.38
CA VAL A 86 -5.16 -4.21 -4.45
C VAL A 86 -5.45 -4.82 -5.81
N VAL A 87 -6.13 -4.06 -6.67
CA VAL A 87 -6.34 -4.36 -8.09
C VAL A 87 -5.56 -3.37 -8.96
N MET A 88 -4.98 -3.83 -10.07
CA MET A 88 -4.26 -2.96 -10.99
C MET A 88 -5.23 -2.10 -11.82
N GLY A 89 -4.93 -0.82 -11.94
CA GLY A 89 -5.66 0.09 -12.83
C GLY A 89 -5.59 -0.30 -14.31
N GLN A 90 -4.57 -1.05 -14.71
CA GLN A 90 -4.44 -1.60 -16.06
C GLN A 90 -5.32 -2.84 -16.31
N ALA A 91 -5.90 -3.42 -15.26
CA ALA A 91 -6.84 -4.54 -15.42
C ALA A 91 -8.07 -4.10 -16.22
N HIS A 92 -8.74 -5.07 -16.84
CA HIS A 92 -10.01 -4.81 -17.49
C HIS A 92 -11.06 -4.34 -16.48
N ASP A 93 -11.94 -3.43 -16.87
CA ASP A 93 -13.01 -2.89 -15.99
C ASP A 93 -13.84 -3.99 -15.31
N ALA A 94 -14.08 -5.10 -16.02
CA ALA A 94 -14.77 -6.25 -15.46
C ALA A 94 -14.05 -6.84 -14.23
N SER A 95 -12.71 -6.81 -14.21
CA SER A 95 -11.93 -7.28 -13.06
C SER A 95 -12.07 -6.32 -11.88
N ILE A 96 -11.98 -5.00 -12.12
CA ILE A 96 -12.17 -3.99 -11.08
C ILE A 96 -13.59 -4.08 -10.49
N LEU A 97 -14.61 -4.16 -11.34
CA LEU A 97 -16.01 -4.30 -10.91
C LEU A 97 -16.25 -5.59 -10.11
N ALA A 98 -15.66 -6.72 -10.54
CA ALA A 98 -15.77 -7.99 -9.82
C ALA A 98 -15.10 -7.93 -8.45
N GLN A 99 -13.96 -7.23 -8.33
CA GLN A 99 -13.28 -6.99 -7.05
C GLN A 99 -14.15 -6.16 -6.11
N VAL A 100 -14.71 -5.05 -6.62
CA VAL A 100 -15.59 -4.14 -5.86
C VAL A 100 -16.86 -4.88 -5.41
N GLU A 101 -17.48 -5.66 -6.29
CA GLU A 101 -18.66 -6.46 -5.91
C GLU A 101 -18.33 -7.44 -4.78
N MET A 102 -17.19 -8.13 -4.88
CA MET A 102 -16.76 -9.07 -3.85
C MET A 102 -16.45 -8.37 -2.52
N ALA A 103 -15.75 -7.25 -2.55
CA ALA A 103 -15.46 -6.46 -1.36
C ALA A 103 -16.76 -6.03 -0.64
N ARG A 104 -17.75 -5.56 -1.38
CA ARG A 104 -19.06 -5.19 -0.83
C ARG A 104 -19.77 -6.36 -0.15
N ARG A 105 -19.69 -7.58 -0.70
CA ARG A 105 -20.28 -8.79 -0.09
C ARG A 105 -19.65 -9.13 1.25
N TYR A 106 -18.35 -8.84 1.41
CA TYR A 106 -17.62 -9.10 2.65
C TYR A 106 -17.56 -7.89 3.60
N GLY A 107 -18.12 -6.73 3.22
CA GLY A 107 -17.97 -5.47 3.98
C GLY A 107 -16.53 -5.00 4.04
N LYS A 108 -15.78 -5.21 2.95
CA LYS A 108 -14.35 -4.91 2.78
C LYS A 108 -14.15 -3.87 1.69
N GLN A 109 -12.88 -3.50 1.42
CA GLN A 109 -12.52 -2.38 0.57
C GLN A 109 -11.56 -2.77 -0.57
N VAL A 110 -11.51 -1.93 -1.60
CA VAL A 110 -10.66 -2.12 -2.78
C VAL A 110 -9.78 -0.90 -2.98
N MET A 111 -8.51 -1.14 -3.21
CA MET A 111 -7.52 -0.14 -3.62
C MET A 111 -7.15 -0.36 -5.09
N CYS A 112 -7.15 0.70 -5.90
CA CYS A 112 -6.76 0.63 -7.31
C CYS A 112 -5.39 1.25 -7.53
N ASP A 113 -4.41 0.44 -7.92
CA ASP A 113 -3.05 0.90 -8.24
C ASP A 113 -2.97 1.35 -9.70
N VAL A 114 -2.79 2.65 -9.92
CA VAL A 114 -2.68 3.24 -11.27
C VAL A 114 -1.24 3.23 -11.82
N MET A 115 -0.35 2.42 -11.23
CA MET A 115 0.99 2.18 -11.75
C MET A 115 0.95 1.84 -13.25
N LEU A 116 1.83 2.46 -14.02
CA LEU A 116 1.95 2.26 -15.47
C LEU A 116 0.70 2.60 -16.31
N CYS A 117 -0.36 3.17 -15.74
CA CYS A 117 -1.47 3.70 -16.54
C CYS A 117 -1.00 4.92 -17.34
N PRO A 118 -1.26 4.98 -18.66
CA PRO A 118 -0.83 6.11 -19.49
C PRO A 118 -1.47 7.45 -19.09
N ASP A 119 -2.73 7.41 -18.65
CA ASP A 119 -3.49 8.53 -18.09
C ASP A 119 -3.90 8.16 -16.66
N LYS A 120 -3.01 8.38 -15.70
CA LYS A 120 -3.28 8.05 -14.29
C LYS A 120 -4.46 8.82 -13.72
N PRO A 121 -4.60 10.16 -13.91
CA PRO A 121 -5.75 10.91 -13.42
C PRO A 121 -7.07 10.46 -14.02
N GLY A 122 -7.11 10.19 -15.33
CA GLY A 122 -8.29 9.67 -16.02
C GLY A 122 -8.68 8.29 -15.48
N ARG A 123 -7.70 7.38 -15.37
CA ARG A 123 -7.95 6.02 -14.84
C ARG A 123 -8.38 6.02 -13.38
N ALA A 124 -7.83 6.92 -12.56
CA ALA A 124 -8.24 7.08 -11.17
C ALA A 124 -9.73 7.49 -11.06
N ARG A 125 -10.19 8.42 -11.90
CA ARG A 125 -11.63 8.79 -11.97
C ARG A 125 -12.51 7.61 -12.37
N GLU A 126 -12.13 6.90 -13.43
CA GLU A 126 -12.87 5.70 -13.88
C GLU A 126 -12.95 4.64 -12.75
N ALA A 127 -11.84 4.39 -12.05
CA ALA A 127 -11.81 3.45 -10.94
C ALA A 127 -12.70 3.91 -9.77
N GLN A 128 -12.67 5.20 -9.42
CA GLN A 128 -13.59 5.79 -8.44
C GLN A 128 -15.04 5.60 -8.84
N ASP A 129 -15.39 5.84 -10.12
CA ASP A 129 -16.74 5.68 -10.63
C ASP A 129 -17.20 4.21 -10.63
N MET A 130 -16.26 3.27 -10.76
CA MET A 130 -16.50 1.82 -10.57
C MET A 130 -16.69 1.43 -9.10
N GLY A 131 -16.34 2.32 -8.16
CA GLY A 131 -16.60 2.16 -6.73
C GLY A 131 -15.45 1.60 -5.93
N VAL A 132 -14.19 1.78 -6.35
CA VAL A 132 -13.03 1.52 -5.49
C VAL A 132 -12.98 2.53 -4.33
N ASP A 133 -12.34 2.16 -3.24
CA ASP A 133 -12.31 2.98 -2.02
C ASP A 133 -11.07 3.87 -1.93
N TYR A 134 -9.98 3.47 -2.60
CA TYR A 134 -8.68 4.18 -2.58
C TYR A 134 -8.01 4.13 -3.95
N ILE A 135 -7.23 5.15 -4.26
CA ILE A 135 -6.31 5.17 -5.41
C ILE A 135 -4.87 5.09 -4.90
N ILE A 136 -4.04 4.30 -5.57
CA ILE A 136 -2.60 4.19 -5.29
C ILE A 136 -1.84 4.83 -6.44
N VAL A 137 -1.07 5.88 -6.14
CA VAL A 137 -0.08 6.46 -7.06
C VAL A 137 1.27 5.81 -6.75
N HIS A 138 1.72 4.97 -7.67
CA HIS A 138 2.84 4.08 -7.44
C HIS A 138 3.90 4.21 -8.54
N THR A 139 5.16 4.34 -8.13
CA THR A 139 6.31 4.15 -9.02
C THR A 139 6.96 2.80 -8.71
N GLY A 140 6.86 1.88 -9.66
CA GLY A 140 7.28 0.49 -9.49
C GLY A 140 8.79 0.32 -9.23
N PHE A 141 9.17 -0.81 -8.63
CA PHE A 141 10.57 -1.12 -8.34
C PHE A 141 11.44 -1.18 -9.61
N ASP A 142 10.96 -1.86 -10.64
CA ASP A 142 11.71 -2.00 -11.90
C ASP A 142 11.79 -0.67 -12.66
N GLU A 143 10.72 0.14 -12.62
CA GLU A 143 10.71 1.48 -13.19
C GLU A 143 11.78 2.36 -12.54
N ARG A 144 11.88 2.36 -11.20
CA ARG A 144 12.90 3.12 -10.46
C ARG A 144 14.33 2.62 -10.73
N ASN A 145 14.51 1.32 -10.97
CA ASN A 145 15.82 0.79 -11.34
C ASN A 145 16.27 1.28 -12.73
N LEU A 146 15.31 1.48 -13.63
CA LEU A 146 15.59 2.01 -14.98
C LEU A 146 15.72 3.55 -14.98
N GLU A 147 14.87 4.21 -14.21
CA GLU A 147 14.77 5.66 -14.09
C GLU A 147 14.84 6.10 -12.62
N PRO A 148 16.05 6.15 -11.99
CA PRO A 148 16.17 6.40 -10.54
C PRO A 148 15.62 7.75 -10.05
N ALA A 149 15.45 8.72 -10.95
CA ALA A 149 14.84 10.02 -10.62
C ALA A 149 13.31 9.96 -10.57
N ARG A 150 12.69 8.91 -11.11
CA ARG A 150 11.23 8.75 -11.16
C ARG A 150 10.66 8.49 -9.78
N THR A 151 9.64 9.27 -9.41
CA THR A 151 8.94 9.15 -8.12
C THR A 151 7.44 9.33 -8.32
N PRO A 152 6.59 8.91 -7.37
CA PRO A 152 5.16 9.16 -7.46
C PRO A 152 4.78 10.65 -7.39
N LEU A 153 5.68 11.53 -6.92
CA LEU A 153 5.44 12.98 -6.82
C LEU A 153 5.05 13.61 -8.15
N GLU A 154 5.59 13.09 -9.26
CA GLU A 154 5.35 13.65 -10.60
C GLU A 154 3.90 13.53 -11.07
N ASP A 155 3.17 12.51 -10.61
CA ASP A 155 1.80 12.22 -11.01
C ASP A 155 0.78 12.52 -9.89
N LEU A 156 1.25 12.70 -8.64
CA LEU A 156 0.41 12.68 -7.44
C LEU A 156 -0.61 13.82 -7.43
N GLU A 157 -0.18 15.07 -7.63
CA GLU A 157 -1.06 16.24 -7.56
C GLU A 157 -2.21 16.12 -8.58
N ALA A 158 -1.89 15.71 -9.81
CA ALA A 158 -2.90 15.54 -10.85
C ALA A 158 -3.91 14.42 -10.53
N VAL A 159 -3.48 13.35 -9.84
CA VAL A 159 -4.39 12.27 -9.39
C VAL A 159 -5.23 12.73 -8.21
N VAL A 160 -4.63 13.41 -7.22
CA VAL A 160 -5.36 13.98 -6.06
C VAL A 160 -6.46 14.94 -6.52
N ASP A 161 -6.17 15.81 -7.48
CA ASP A 161 -7.15 16.75 -8.04
C ASP A 161 -8.27 16.06 -8.85
N ALA A 162 -8.00 14.85 -9.34
CA ALA A 162 -8.92 14.12 -10.19
C ALA A 162 -10.00 13.34 -9.44
N VAL A 163 -9.78 13.00 -8.16
CA VAL A 163 -10.67 12.12 -7.39
C VAL A 163 -11.10 12.75 -6.06
N SER A 164 -12.14 12.21 -5.45
CA SER A 164 -12.62 12.62 -4.12
C SER A 164 -12.40 11.56 -3.04
N ILE A 165 -11.95 10.38 -3.43
CA ILE A 165 -11.59 9.28 -2.51
C ILE A 165 -10.11 9.43 -2.10
N PRO A 166 -9.69 8.83 -0.97
CA PRO A 166 -8.32 8.94 -0.50
C PRO A 166 -7.28 8.41 -1.50
N VAL A 167 -6.15 9.11 -1.57
CA VAL A 167 -5.01 8.76 -2.42
C VAL A 167 -3.84 8.33 -1.56
N GLN A 168 -3.25 7.20 -1.92
CA GLN A 168 -2.04 6.64 -1.34
C GLN A 168 -0.86 6.91 -2.27
N ALA A 169 0.31 7.26 -1.71
CA ALA A 169 1.55 7.39 -2.45
C ALA A 169 2.56 6.33 -2.01
N VAL A 170 3.18 5.65 -2.98
CA VAL A 170 4.14 4.58 -2.75
C VAL A 170 5.18 4.49 -3.87
N GLY A 171 6.37 4.01 -3.56
CA GLY A 171 7.40 3.75 -4.56
C GLY A 171 8.79 4.22 -4.16
N GLY A 172 9.39 3.63 -3.11
CA GLY A 172 10.76 3.88 -2.67
C GLY A 172 11.01 5.30 -2.18
N LEU A 173 10.02 5.88 -1.53
CA LEU A 173 10.09 7.24 -0.98
C LEU A 173 11.11 7.32 0.15
N SER A 174 11.92 8.37 0.15
CA SER A 174 12.64 8.81 1.36
C SER A 174 11.62 9.44 2.35
N VAL A 175 12.00 9.60 3.62
CA VAL A 175 11.12 10.26 4.59
C VAL A 175 10.74 11.67 4.12
N ALA A 176 11.68 12.43 3.57
CA ALA A 176 11.42 13.75 3.04
C ALA A 176 10.40 13.73 1.89
N GLN A 177 10.54 12.79 0.94
CA GLN A 177 9.57 12.60 -0.16
C GLN A 177 8.21 12.12 0.34
N ALA A 178 8.17 11.24 1.35
CA ALA A 178 6.94 10.81 1.98
C ALA A 178 6.18 11.99 2.59
N LEU A 179 6.86 12.89 3.30
CA LEU A 179 6.28 14.12 3.82
C LEU A 179 5.79 15.04 2.70
N GLU A 180 6.54 15.15 1.60
CA GLU A 180 6.13 15.94 0.44
C GLU A 180 4.88 15.36 -0.23
N THR A 181 4.72 14.03 -0.32
CA THR A 181 3.48 13.44 -0.85
C THR A 181 2.25 13.80 -0.01
N LEU A 182 2.41 13.86 1.31
CA LEU A 182 1.32 14.29 2.21
C LEU A 182 1.01 15.78 2.04
N ASP A 183 2.01 16.64 1.86
CA ASP A 183 1.82 18.05 1.56
C ASP A 183 1.08 18.26 0.22
N LEU A 184 1.28 17.38 -0.75
CA LEU A 184 0.58 17.39 -2.05
C LEU A 184 -0.82 16.77 -2.01
N GLY A 185 -1.29 16.34 -0.84
CA GLY A 185 -2.66 15.89 -0.61
C GLY A 185 -2.87 14.37 -0.60
N ALA A 186 -1.81 13.55 -0.62
CA ALA A 186 -1.95 12.13 -0.28
C ALA A 186 -2.43 12.02 1.19
N GLN A 187 -3.30 11.05 1.46
CA GLN A 187 -3.77 10.78 2.82
C GLN A 187 -3.06 9.57 3.44
N ILE A 188 -2.40 8.75 2.61
CA ILE A 188 -1.73 7.54 3.04
C ILE A 188 -0.33 7.50 2.42
N VAL A 189 0.68 7.24 3.23
CA VAL A 189 2.06 7.00 2.77
C VAL A 189 2.52 5.60 3.14
N VAL A 190 3.24 4.93 2.23
CA VAL A 190 3.69 3.56 2.41
C VAL A 190 5.20 3.49 2.52
N PHE A 191 5.66 2.78 3.53
CA PHE A 191 7.05 2.38 3.67
C PHE A 191 7.18 0.87 3.47
N GLY A 192 8.17 0.43 2.69
CA GLY A 192 8.41 -0.99 2.42
C GLY A 192 9.44 -1.59 3.38
N ALA A 193 9.17 -2.74 3.96
CA ALA A 193 10.10 -3.52 4.77
C ALA A 193 10.50 -4.80 4.01
N PRO A 194 11.76 -5.22 3.99
CA PRO A 194 12.91 -4.65 4.74
C PRO A 194 13.55 -3.42 4.08
N LEU A 195 12.93 -2.92 3.02
CA LEU A 195 13.44 -1.85 2.16
C LEU A 195 13.22 -0.48 2.78
N VAL A 196 13.65 -0.28 4.00
CA VAL A 196 13.58 1.04 4.59
C VAL A 196 14.78 1.86 4.14
N ILE A 197 14.54 2.60 3.08
CA ILE A 197 15.05 3.94 2.85
C ILE A 197 16.54 4.14 3.14
N ALA A 198 17.38 3.57 2.34
CA ALA A 198 18.66 4.17 2.05
C ALA A 198 18.94 3.97 0.58
N GLY A 199 18.41 4.87 -0.25
CA GLY A 199 18.68 4.97 -1.69
C GLY A 199 18.87 3.62 -2.37
N ASP A 200 17.93 3.24 -3.23
CA ASP A 200 18.09 2.32 -4.36
C ASP A 200 18.69 0.92 -4.16
N ALA A 201 18.84 0.43 -2.94
CA ALA A 201 19.28 -0.94 -2.73
C ALA A 201 18.29 -1.68 -1.83
N PHE A 202 17.93 -2.90 -2.24
CA PHE A 202 17.46 -3.93 -1.33
C PHE A 202 18.56 -4.17 -0.29
N LYS A 203 18.56 -3.36 0.75
CA LYS A 203 19.38 -3.61 1.93
C LYS A 203 18.47 -4.25 2.96
N ALA A 204 18.96 -5.34 3.55
CA ALA A 204 18.40 -5.82 4.80
C ALA A 204 18.14 -4.63 5.72
N ALA A 205 17.03 -4.69 6.46
CA ALA A 205 16.68 -3.71 7.47
C ALA A 205 17.95 -3.27 8.22
N SER A 206 18.02 -2.00 8.57
CA SER A 206 19.05 -1.54 9.49
C SER A 206 19.01 -2.45 10.73
N ASP A 207 20.13 -2.68 11.38
CA ASP A 207 20.19 -3.43 12.65
C ASP A 207 19.23 -2.84 13.72
N ASP A 208 18.65 -1.66 13.47
CA ASP A 208 17.66 -0.96 14.29
C ASP A 208 16.42 -0.55 13.47
N PHE A 209 15.68 -1.54 12.94
CA PHE A 209 14.42 -1.30 12.23
C PHE A 209 13.38 -0.61 13.13
N ALA A 210 13.30 -1.02 14.41
CA ALA A 210 12.35 -0.47 15.36
C ALA A 210 12.61 1.02 15.68
N GLY A 211 13.88 1.40 15.83
CA GLY A 211 14.27 2.80 16.01
C GLY A 211 13.93 3.65 14.79
N LEU A 212 14.24 3.13 13.61
CA LEU A 212 13.92 3.80 12.35
C LEU A 212 12.41 4.01 12.15
N MET A 213 11.59 3.00 12.45
CA MET A 213 10.12 3.14 12.35
C MET A 213 9.57 4.20 13.31
N LYS A 214 10.11 4.26 14.55
CA LYS A 214 9.73 5.32 15.50
C LYS A 214 10.08 6.72 15.00
N GLU A 215 11.25 6.89 14.42
CA GLU A 215 11.69 8.16 13.85
C GLU A 215 10.78 8.58 12.67
N ILE A 216 10.46 7.65 11.77
CA ILE A 216 9.55 7.91 10.64
C ILE A 216 8.18 8.35 11.14
N VAL A 217 7.57 7.57 12.03
CA VAL A 217 6.24 7.88 12.58
C VAL A 217 6.25 9.24 13.27
N GLN A 218 7.27 9.52 14.09
CA GLN A 218 7.41 10.81 14.75
C GLN A 218 7.44 11.96 13.75
N GLN A 219 8.28 11.89 12.72
CA GLN A 219 8.38 12.96 11.71
C GLN A 219 7.06 13.18 10.96
N VAL A 220 6.34 12.10 10.61
CA VAL A 220 5.03 12.21 9.95
C VAL A 220 4.02 12.88 10.88
N ARG A 221 3.90 12.45 12.14
CA ARG A 221 2.94 13.01 13.11
C ARG A 221 3.25 14.47 13.50
N GLU A 222 4.52 14.85 13.58
CA GLU A 222 4.93 16.23 13.84
C GLU A 222 4.50 17.18 12.72
N ARG A 223 4.57 16.74 11.46
CA ARG A 223 4.22 17.57 10.30
C ARG A 223 2.74 17.50 9.94
N HIS A 224 2.11 16.34 10.13
CA HIS A 224 0.69 16.08 9.83
C HIS A 224 0.00 15.47 11.05
N PRO A 225 -0.28 16.27 12.10
CA PRO A 225 -0.94 15.80 13.31
C PRO A 225 -2.39 15.37 13.02
N ASP A 226 -2.93 14.46 13.86
CA ASP A 226 -4.31 13.94 13.82
C ASP A 226 -5.39 15.04 13.99
#